data_19ec2b7017785326b288d173db6f378b
#
_entry.id   19ec2b7017785326b288d173db6f378b
#
_cell.length_a   1.000
_cell.length_b   1.000
_cell.length_c   1.000
_cell.angle_alpha   90.00
_cell.angle_beta   90.00
_cell.angle_gamma   90.00
#
_symmetry.space_group_name_H-M   'P 1'
#
loop_
_entity.id
_entity.type
_entity.pdbx_description
1 polymer ?
#
loop_
_entity_poly.entity_id
_entity_poly.type
_entity_poly.pdbx_seq_one_letter_code
_entity_poly.pdbx_strand_id
1 'polypeptide(L)'
;EYFSSATQIGMTATPKADEGANNLDYFGEPVYTYSLLQGIQDGFLAPYRVTADFINVDLQGWTPDEGEIDLLGKEIEQKLYQRQNIGRDLAIKLRRKVVAHRITQMLYDIGRMTKTIVFCSDIEEAAEMRTLLINMNSDLCKKSPYYVTRIVGEDKEGKKQLDNFISVDEPYPVIVTTSELLSTGVDCKTCGLIVIDKEIGSMTEFKQIIGRGTRLRKDKGKWHLEILDFRNATAKFKDPSFDGDPEPVSYTH
;
A
#
# COMPACT_ATOMS: atom_id res chain seq x y z
N GLU A 1 29.42 -12.01 -23.02
CA GLU A 1 30.29 -12.46 -24.14
C GLU A 1 29.55 -13.25 -25.24
N TYR A 2 28.53 -14.07 -24.87
CA TYR A 2 27.82 -14.93 -25.85
C TYR A 2 26.99 -14.16 -26.89
N PHE A 3 26.56 -12.94 -26.57
CA PHE A 3 25.72 -12.09 -27.42
C PHE A 3 26.38 -10.78 -27.83
N SER A 4 27.74 -10.75 -27.84
CA SER A 4 28.49 -9.52 -28.16
C SER A 4 28.29 -8.99 -29.59
N SER A 5 27.84 -9.84 -30.52
CA SER A 5 27.49 -9.45 -31.89
C SER A 5 26.01 -9.09 -32.10
N ALA A 6 25.16 -9.26 -31.08
CA ALA A 6 23.73 -8.97 -31.18
C ALA A 6 23.42 -7.55 -30.70
N THR A 7 22.51 -6.87 -31.40
CA THR A 7 21.94 -5.63 -30.88
C THR A 7 21.08 -5.94 -29.68
N GLN A 8 21.38 -5.31 -28.54
CA GLN A 8 20.68 -5.52 -27.29
C GLN A 8 19.81 -4.32 -26.97
N ILE A 9 18.55 -4.57 -26.63
CA ILE A 9 17.58 -3.56 -26.23
C ILE A 9 17.09 -3.92 -24.83
N GLY A 10 17.27 -3.00 -23.87
CA GLY A 10 16.72 -3.10 -22.52
C GLY A 10 15.46 -2.24 -22.38
N MET A 11 14.40 -2.81 -21.82
CA MET A 11 13.21 -2.06 -21.41
C MET A 11 12.93 -2.32 -19.93
N THR A 12 12.77 -1.26 -19.16
CA THR A 12 12.45 -1.35 -17.73
C THR A 12 11.61 -0.15 -17.29
N ALA A 13 10.67 -0.37 -16.40
CA ALA A 13 9.93 0.72 -15.74
C ALA A 13 10.72 1.30 -14.55
N THR A 14 11.74 0.60 -14.08
CA THR A 14 12.53 0.94 -12.88
C THR A 14 14.01 0.69 -13.15
N PRO A 15 14.68 1.62 -13.88
CA PRO A 15 16.13 1.49 -14.10
C PRO A 15 16.85 1.41 -12.75
N LYS A 16 17.77 0.47 -12.62
CA LYS A 16 18.65 0.40 -11.45
C LYS A 16 19.81 1.36 -11.63
N ALA A 17 20.05 2.16 -10.61
CA ALA A 17 21.19 3.09 -10.51
C ALA A 17 22.09 2.78 -9.30
N ASP A 18 21.97 1.56 -8.73
CA ASP A 18 22.69 1.16 -7.52
C ASP A 18 24.15 0.79 -7.85
N GLU A 19 25.06 1.00 -6.91
CA GLU A 19 26.46 0.59 -7.03
C GLU A 19 26.56 -0.93 -7.29
N GLY A 20 27.14 -1.29 -8.44
CA GLY A 20 27.35 -2.68 -8.86
C GLY A 20 26.28 -3.30 -9.76
N ALA A 21 25.16 -2.62 -10.02
CA ALA A 21 24.12 -3.08 -10.95
C ALA A 21 23.44 -1.91 -11.67
N ASN A 22 24.22 -0.98 -12.22
CA ASN A 22 23.69 0.18 -12.92
C ASN A 22 23.37 -0.19 -14.38
N ASN A 23 22.11 -0.01 -14.77
CA ASN A 23 21.67 -0.28 -16.15
C ASN A 23 22.32 0.68 -17.15
N LEU A 24 22.69 1.89 -16.73
CA LEU A 24 23.36 2.89 -17.57
C LEU A 24 24.78 2.45 -17.93
N ASP A 25 25.48 1.74 -17.04
CA ASP A 25 26.83 1.24 -17.30
C ASP A 25 26.84 0.18 -18.41
N TYR A 26 25.74 -0.55 -18.58
CA TYR A 26 25.62 -1.62 -19.57
C TYR A 26 24.98 -1.14 -20.87
N PHE A 27 23.89 -0.38 -20.81
CA PHE A 27 23.10 0.02 -21.98
C PHE A 27 23.39 1.45 -22.45
N GLY A 28 24.12 2.26 -21.66
CA GLY A 28 24.29 3.70 -21.91
C GLY A 28 23.05 4.50 -21.50
N GLU A 29 23.01 5.77 -21.92
CA GLU A 29 21.88 6.65 -21.68
C GLU A 29 20.59 6.13 -22.34
N PRO A 30 19.41 6.30 -21.68
CA PRO A 30 18.15 5.86 -22.25
C PRO A 30 17.87 6.54 -23.60
N VAL A 31 17.55 5.75 -24.61
CA VAL A 31 17.14 6.27 -25.93
C VAL A 31 15.78 6.95 -25.83
N TYR A 32 14.93 6.49 -24.92
CA TYR A 32 13.60 7.05 -24.67
C TYR A 32 13.21 6.83 -23.21
N THR A 33 12.62 7.87 -22.59
CA THR A 33 12.06 7.81 -21.24
C THR A 33 10.61 8.29 -21.29
N TYR A 34 9.69 7.52 -20.73
CA TYR A 34 8.28 7.86 -20.56
C TYR A 34 7.95 7.85 -19.07
N SER A 35 7.84 9.04 -18.49
CA SER A 35 7.63 9.18 -17.04
C SER A 35 6.19 8.92 -16.63
N LEU A 36 5.94 8.71 -15.33
CA LEU A 36 4.61 8.62 -14.75
C LEU A 36 3.83 9.91 -15.03
N LEU A 37 4.48 11.07 -14.87
CA LEU A 37 3.90 12.38 -15.16
C LEU A 37 3.40 12.46 -16.60
N GLN A 38 4.24 12.07 -17.57
CA GLN A 38 3.82 12.06 -18.98
C GLN A 38 2.61 11.15 -19.20
N GLY A 39 2.64 9.95 -18.59
CA GLY A 39 1.52 9.00 -18.68
C GLY A 39 0.22 9.54 -18.08
N ILE A 40 0.29 10.36 -17.03
CA ILE A 40 -0.85 11.06 -16.44
C ILE A 40 -1.33 12.18 -17.37
N GLN A 41 -0.43 13.01 -17.88
CA GLN A 41 -0.74 14.12 -18.79
C GLN A 41 -1.37 13.63 -20.11
N ASP A 42 -0.86 12.52 -20.64
CA ASP A 42 -1.39 11.89 -21.84
C ASP A 42 -2.70 11.12 -21.59
N GLY A 43 -3.14 11.02 -20.33
CA GLY A 43 -4.39 10.37 -19.95
C GLY A 43 -4.38 8.85 -19.98
N PHE A 44 -3.21 8.22 -19.98
CA PHE A 44 -3.05 6.77 -19.90
C PHE A 44 -2.99 6.25 -18.46
N LEU A 45 -2.48 7.10 -17.54
CA LEU A 45 -2.32 6.75 -16.14
C LEU A 45 -3.22 7.62 -15.24
N ALA A 46 -3.61 7.06 -14.10
CA ALA A 46 -4.41 7.75 -13.11
C ALA A 46 -3.52 8.70 -12.29
N PRO A 47 -3.91 9.96 -12.11
CA PRO A 47 -3.30 10.81 -11.09
C PRO A 47 -3.53 10.18 -9.73
N TYR A 48 -2.67 10.52 -8.76
CA TYR A 48 -2.82 10.02 -7.41
C TYR A 48 -2.88 11.16 -6.39
N ARG A 49 -3.59 10.89 -5.30
CA ARG A 49 -3.66 11.77 -4.13
C ARG A 49 -3.00 11.07 -2.96
N VAL A 50 -2.27 11.83 -2.15
CA VAL A 50 -1.58 11.31 -0.98
C VAL A 50 -2.23 11.86 0.28
N THR A 51 -2.58 10.96 1.19
CA THR A 51 -2.91 11.27 2.58
C THR A 51 -1.78 10.71 3.43
N ALA A 52 -0.90 11.57 3.95
CA ALA A 52 0.11 11.19 4.91
C ALA A 52 -0.51 11.23 6.31
N ASP A 53 -0.51 10.10 7.00
CA ASP A 53 -1.07 9.96 8.34
C ASP A 53 0.03 9.59 9.35
N PHE A 54 0.43 10.55 10.15
CA PHE A 54 1.45 10.35 11.18
C PHE A 54 0.78 9.86 12.47
N ILE A 55 0.94 8.58 12.76
CA ILE A 55 0.39 8.01 13.99
C ILE A 55 1.25 8.43 15.18
N ASN A 56 0.76 9.42 15.93
CA ASN A 56 1.44 10.01 17.09
C ASN A 56 1.38 9.15 18.37
N VAL A 57 1.09 7.85 18.29
CA VAL A 57 1.19 6.95 19.46
C VAL A 57 2.58 7.02 20.11
N ASP A 58 3.57 7.39 19.32
CA ASP A 58 4.96 7.54 19.79
C ASP A 58 5.24 8.83 20.55
N LEU A 59 4.40 9.88 20.46
CA LEU A 59 4.72 11.21 20.98
C LEU A 59 3.81 11.70 22.12
N GLN A 60 2.52 11.33 22.13
CA GLN A 60 1.54 11.91 23.07
C GLN A 60 0.97 10.92 24.08
N GLY A 61 1.32 9.63 23.98
CA GLY A 61 0.67 8.58 24.74
C GLY A 61 -0.70 8.18 24.16
N TRP A 62 -1.35 7.24 24.79
CA TRP A 62 -2.63 6.68 24.37
C TRP A 62 -3.59 6.57 25.55
N THR A 63 -4.86 6.88 25.30
CA THR A 63 -5.95 6.66 26.25
C THR A 63 -6.92 5.67 25.62
N PRO A 64 -7.21 4.52 26.28
CA PRO A 64 -8.17 3.55 25.77
C PRO A 64 -9.58 4.11 25.70
N ASP A 65 -10.36 3.59 24.75
CA ASP A 65 -11.79 3.84 24.71
C ASP A 65 -12.50 3.11 25.87
N GLU A 66 -13.69 3.60 26.26
CA GLU A 66 -14.48 3.00 27.33
C GLU A 66 -14.84 1.54 26.97
N GLY A 67 -14.52 0.61 27.87
CA GLY A 67 -14.76 -0.82 27.66
C GLY A 67 -13.75 -1.53 26.76
N GLU A 68 -12.62 -0.91 26.41
CA GLU A 68 -11.56 -1.56 25.64
C GLU A 68 -10.87 -2.64 26.51
N ILE A 69 -10.74 -3.85 25.95
CA ILE A 69 -10.16 -5.02 26.64
C ILE A 69 -8.77 -5.33 26.12
N ASP A 70 -7.90 -5.84 27.00
CA ASP A 70 -6.58 -6.37 26.64
C ASP A 70 -6.68 -7.75 25.96
N LEU A 71 -5.53 -8.33 25.60
CA LEU A 71 -5.47 -9.65 24.97
C LEU A 71 -5.95 -10.80 25.85
N LEU A 72 -6.07 -10.58 27.16
CA LEU A 72 -6.54 -11.55 28.12
C LEU A 72 -8.02 -11.35 28.43
N GLY A 73 -8.70 -10.40 27.74
CA GLY A 73 -10.08 -10.08 27.94
C GLY A 73 -10.36 -9.19 29.16
N LYS A 74 -9.31 -8.59 29.75
CA LYS A 74 -9.44 -7.67 30.87
C LYS A 74 -9.60 -6.26 30.37
N GLU A 75 -10.56 -5.50 30.95
CA GLU A 75 -10.78 -4.10 30.63
C GLU A 75 -9.53 -3.26 30.92
N ILE A 76 -9.12 -2.44 29.98
CA ILE A 76 -7.97 -1.56 30.09
C ILE A 76 -8.42 -0.29 30.80
N GLU A 77 -7.76 0.06 31.88
CA GLU A 77 -8.09 1.27 32.65
C GLU A 77 -7.97 2.53 31.81
N GLN A 78 -8.99 3.38 31.80
CA GLN A 78 -9.01 4.66 31.10
C GLN A 78 -8.05 5.66 31.75
N LYS A 79 -6.77 5.62 31.32
CA LYS A 79 -5.77 6.61 31.70
C LYS A 79 -4.81 6.84 30.54
N LEU A 80 -4.15 8.00 30.56
CA LEU A 80 -3.09 8.30 29.59
C LEU A 80 -1.88 7.38 29.81
N TYR A 81 -1.66 6.46 28.88
CA TYR A 81 -0.47 5.61 28.87
C TYR A 81 0.65 6.32 28.11
N GLN A 82 1.68 6.77 28.82
CA GLN A 82 2.87 7.33 28.20
C GLN A 82 3.77 6.22 27.65
N ARG A 83 4.55 6.50 26.61
CA ARG A 83 5.47 5.56 25.95
C ARG A 83 6.33 4.73 26.93
N GLN A 84 6.76 5.35 28.04
CA GLN A 84 7.57 4.70 29.07
C GLN A 84 6.82 3.60 29.84
N ASN A 85 5.49 3.63 29.83
CA ASN A 85 4.62 2.70 30.56
C ASN A 85 3.93 1.68 29.62
N ILE A 86 4.06 1.86 28.32
CA ILE A 86 3.51 0.95 27.29
C ILE A 86 4.64 0.01 26.91
N GLY A 87 4.51 -1.28 27.21
CA GLY A 87 5.41 -2.29 26.68
C GLY A 87 5.45 -2.21 25.14
N ARG A 88 6.62 -2.45 24.52
CA ARG A 88 6.83 -2.36 23.07
C ARG A 88 5.74 -3.09 22.27
N ASP A 89 5.37 -4.28 22.72
CA ASP A 89 4.39 -5.13 22.02
C ASP A 89 2.98 -4.55 22.04
N LEU A 90 2.59 -3.90 23.14
CA LEU A 90 1.30 -3.23 23.24
C LEU A 90 1.25 -2.00 22.33
N ALA A 91 2.32 -1.18 22.29
CA ALA A 91 2.42 -0.03 21.41
C ALA A 91 2.29 -0.42 19.92
N ILE A 92 2.94 -1.52 19.51
CA ILE A 92 2.85 -2.05 18.15
C ILE A 92 1.41 -2.47 17.81
N LYS A 93 0.73 -3.18 18.72
CA LYS A 93 -0.64 -3.63 18.51
C LYS A 93 -1.64 -2.47 18.42
N LEU A 94 -1.48 -1.48 19.29
CA LEU A 94 -2.30 -0.26 19.26
C LEU A 94 -2.10 0.51 17.94
N ARG A 95 -0.86 0.65 17.51
CA ARG A 95 -0.55 1.29 16.23
C ARG A 95 -1.25 0.58 15.08
N ARG A 96 -1.17 -0.75 14.99
CA ARG A 96 -1.86 -1.55 13.95
C ARG A 96 -3.38 -1.35 13.99
N LYS A 97 -3.97 -1.25 15.16
CA LYS A 97 -5.40 -1.00 15.34
C LYS A 97 -5.80 0.38 14.80
N VAL A 98 -5.00 1.40 15.09
CA VAL A 98 -5.20 2.76 14.53
C VAL A 98 -5.07 2.75 13.01
N VAL A 99 -4.06 2.09 12.43
CA VAL A 99 -3.91 1.93 10.99
C VAL A 99 -5.15 1.28 10.37
N ALA A 100 -5.62 0.16 10.92
CA ALA A 100 -6.81 -0.55 10.42
C ALA A 100 -8.07 0.33 10.49
N HIS A 101 -8.21 1.13 11.56
CA HIS A 101 -9.31 2.08 11.71
C HIS A 101 -9.26 3.17 10.62
N ARG A 102 -8.09 3.77 10.39
CA ARG A 102 -7.90 4.80 9.35
C ARG A 102 -8.15 4.27 7.94
N ILE A 103 -7.70 3.04 7.64
CA ILE A 103 -8.03 2.38 6.37
C ILE A 103 -9.54 2.24 6.22
N THR A 104 -10.22 1.78 7.27
CA THR A 104 -11.68 1.61 7.27
C THR A 104 -12.41 2.94 7.09
N GLN A 105 -11.99 4.00 7.78
CA GLN A 105 -12.54 5.36 7.61
C GLN A 105 -12.38 5.84 6.16
N MET A 106 -11.17 5.72 5.60
CA MET A 106 -10.93 6.13 4.22
C MET A 106 -11.82 5.37 3.23
N LEU A 107 -12.04 4.09 3.45
CA LEU A 107 -12.96 3.29 2.63
C LEU A 107 -14.43 3.73 2.77
N TYR A 108 -14.85 4.27 3.91
CA TYR A 108 -16.18 4.90 4.03
C TYR A 108 -16.28 6.14 3.14
N ASP A 109 -15.22 6.94 3.03
CA ASP A 109 -15.19 8.19 2.26
C ASP A 109 -15.13 7.93 0.75
N ILE A 110 -14.26 7.01 0.29
CA ILE A 110 -14.02 6.76 -1.13
C ILE A 110 -14.87 5.61 -1.72
N GLY A 111 -15.56 4.86 -0.86
CA GLY A 111 -16.38 3.71 -1.23
C GLY A 111 -15.83 2.38 -0.71
N ARG A 112 -16.66 1.67 0.07
CA ARG A 112 -16.27 0.43 0.78
C ARG A 112 -15.97 -0.76 -0.12
N MET A 113 -16.25 -0.68 -1.42
CA MET A 113 -15.91 -1.68 -2.43
C MET A 113 -14.70 -1.30 -3.27
N THR A 114 -13.98 -0.23 -2.89
CA THR A 114 -12.74 0.19 -3.57
C THR A 114 -11.65 -0.85 -3.34
N LYS A 115 -11.17 -1.48 -4.41
CA LYS A 115 -10.07 -2.44 -4.31
C LYS A 115 -8.82 -1.80 -3.73
N THR A 116 -8.30 -2.41 -2.67
CA THR A 116 -7.27 -1.85 -1.80
C THR A 116 -6.13 -2.83 -1.60
N ILE A 117 -4.90 -2.34 -1.69
CA ILE A 117 -3.69 -3.10 -1.32
C ILE A 117 -3.08 -2.46 -0.07
N VAL A 118 -2.88 -3.25 0.97
CA VAL A 118 -2.22 -2.84 2.22
C VAL A 118 -0.86 -3.51 2.30
N PHE A 119 0.20 -2.71 2.16
CA PHE A 119 1.58 -3.17 2.28
C PHE A 119 2.03 -3.14 3.74
N CYS A 120 2.31 -4.30 4.30
CA CYS A 120 2.77 -4.52 5.67
C CYS A 120 4.27 -4.88 5.68
N SER A 121 4.93 -4.75 6.84
CA SER A 121 6.38 -4.99 6.95
C SER A 121 6.76 -6.47 6.80
N ASP A 122 5.92 -7.37 7.31
CA ASP A 122 6.14 -8.82 7.27
C ASP A 122 4.83 -9.61 7.16
N ILE A 123 4.94 -10.94 7.07
CA ILE A 123 3.82 -11.87 6.90
C ILE A 123 2.90 -11.90 8.14
N GLU A 124 3.46 -11.74 9.33
CA GLU A 124 2.70 -11.74 10.59
C GLU A 124 1.88 -10.46 10.70
N GLU A 125 2.49 -9.32 10.41
CA GLU A 125 1.78 -8.03 10.36
C GLU A 125 0.65 -8.05 9.32
N ALA A 126 0.87 -8.63 8.15
CA ALA A 126 -0.17 -8.79 7.13
C ALA A 126 -1.33 -9.67 7.62
N ALA A 127 -1.06 -10.71 8.44
CA ALA A 127 -2.09 -11.57 9.03
C ALA A 127 -2.88 -10.85 10.13
N GLU A 128 -2.19 -10.11 11.00
CA GLU A 128 -2.83 -9.33 12.07
C GLU A 128 -3.68 -8.19 11.46
N MET A 129 -3.15 -7.47 10.49
CA MET A 129 -3.87 -6.41 9.78
C MET A 129 -5.14 -6.95 9.12
N ARG A 130 -5.06 -8.12 8.45
CA ARG A 130 -6.22 -8.81 7.92
C ARG A 130 -7.29 -9.03 9.01
N THR A 131 -6.88 -9.55 10.15
CA THR A 131 -7.79 -9.85 11.27
C THR A 131 -8.48 -8.57 11.79
N LEU A 132 -7.73 -7.49 11.98
CA LEU A 132 -8.26 -6.20 12.41
C LEU A 132 -9.26 -5.64 11.40
N LEU A 133 -8.92 -5.68 10.10
CA LEU A 133 -9.81 -5.20 9.04
C LEU A 133 -11.08 -6.05 8.90
N ILE A 134 -11.02 -7.37 9.11
CA ILE A 134 -12.21 -8.24 9.17
C ILE A 134 -13.13 -7.80 10.32
N ASN A 135 -12.58 -7.57 11.51
CA ASN A 135 -13.36 -7.16 12.68
C ASN A 135 -14.05 -5.82 12.46
N MET A 136 -13.34 -4.84 11.91
CA MET A 136 -13.87 -3.50 11.64
C MET A 136 -14.86 -3.43 10.46
N ASN A 137 -14.83 -4.43 9.57
CA ASN A 137 -15.72 -4.54 8.41
C ASN A 137 -16.57 -5.82 8.46
N SER A 138 -16.95 -6.24 9.66
CA SER A 138 -17.65 -7.51 9.90
C SER A 138 -18.99 -7.63 9.15
N ASP A 139 -19.67 -6.52 8.90
CA ASP A 139 -20.89 -6.45 8.11
C ASP A 139 -20.69 -6.87 6.65
N LEU A 140 -19.57 -6.50 6.03
CA LEU A 140 -19.21 -6.89 4.66
C LEU A 140 -18.55 -8.27 4.62
N CYS A 141 -17.75 -8.61 5.64
CA CYS A 141 -17.17 -9.95 5.78
C CYS A 141 -18.21 -11.05 5.98
N LYS A 142 -19.37 -10.73 6.59
CA LYS A 142 -20.53 -11.62 6.66
C LYS A 142 -21.17 -11.88 5.28
N LYS A 143 -21.10 -10.91 4.36
CA LYS A 143 -21.62 -11.06 2.99
C LYS A 143 -20.65 -11.87 2.12
N SER A 144 -19.34 -11.68 2.31
CA SER A 144 -18.30 -12.44 1.63
C SER A 144 -17.08 -12.61 2.53
N PRO A 145 -16.67 -13.85 2.84
CA PRO A 145 -15.46 -14.12 3.63
C PRO A 145 -14.18 -13.65 2.93
N TYR A 146 -14.24 -13.38 1.63
CA TYR A 146 -13.14 -12.90 0.81
C TYR A 146 -13.05 -11.37 0.76
N TYR A 147 -13.93 -10.63 1.47
CA TYR A 147 -13.84 -9.17 1.50
C TYR A 147 -12.45 -8.67 1.90
N VAL A 148 -11.84 -9.29 2.92
CA VAL A 148 -10.43 -9.06 3.31
C VAL A 148 -9.64 -10.36 3.16
N THR A 149 -8.62 -10.35 2.33
CA THR A 149 -7.79 -11.53 2.05
C THR A 149 -6.31 -11.18 2.24
N ARG A 150 -5.54 -12.09 2.84
CA ARG A 150 -4.08 -12.00 2.84
C ARG A 150 -3.53 -12.71 1.61
N ILE A 151 -2.63 -12.05 0.89
CA ILE A 151 -1.92 -12.64 -0.25
C ILE A 151 -0.41 -12.50 -0.02
N VAL A 152 0.25 -13.61 0.29
CA VAL A 152 1.70 -13.70 0.49
C VAL A 152 2.26 -14.89 -0.30
N GLY A 153 3.58 -14.87 -0.56
CA GLY A 153 4.24 -15.82 -1.46
C GLY A 153 4.04 -17.29 -1.10
N GLU A 154 3.92 -17.63 0.18
CA GLU A 154 3.80 -19.00 0.69
C GLU A 154 2.36 -19.49 0.84
N ASP A 155 1.38 -18.59 0.76
CA ASP A 155 -0.04 -18.89 1.00
C ASP A 155 -0.73 -19.38 -0.28
N LYS A 156 -0.97 -20.68 -0.38
CA LYS A 156 -1.65 -21.28 -1.54
C LYS A 156 -3.10 -20.79 -1.72
N GLU A 157 -3.82 -20.56 -0.62
CA GLU A 157 -5.19 -20.05 -0.64
C GLU A 157 -5.22 -18.58 -1.09
N GLY A 158 -4.31 -17.75 -0.53
CA GLY A 158 -4.14 -16.37 -0.96
C GLY A 158 -3.80 -16.24 -2.42
N LYS A 159 -2.93 -17.10 -2.96
CA LYS A 159 -2.58 -17.12 -4.39
C LYS A 159 -3.77 -17.38 -5.31
N LYS A 160 -4.69 -18.26 -4.92
CA LYS A 160 -5.93 -18.49 -5.70
C LYS A 160 -6.81 -17.24 -5.76
N GLN A 161 -6.79 -16.41 -4.71
CA GLN A 161 -7.56 -15.18 -4.68
C GLN A 161 -6.88 -14.03 -5.45
N LEU A 162 -5.63 -14.18 -5.83
CA LEU A 162 -4.90 -13.16 -6.59
C LEU A 162 -5.54 -12.89 -7.95
N ASP A 163 -5.88 -13.94 -8.66
CA ASP A 163 -6.53 -13.84 -9.99
C ASP A 163 -7.89 -13.12 -9.88
N ASN A 164 -8.66 -13.43 -8.84
CA ASN A 164 -9.92 -12.75 -8.56
C ASN A 164 -9.70 -11.27 -8.20
N PHE A 165 -8.64 -10.96 -7.44
CA PHE A 165 -8.32 -9.58 -7.09
C PHE A 165 -7.92 -8.74 -8.31
N ILE A 166 -7.16 -9.34 -9.24
CA ILE A 166 -6.73 -8.70 -10.49
C ILE A 166 -7.91 -8.54 -11.46
N SER A 167 -8.85 -9.50 -11.46
CA SER A 167 -10.00 -9.48 -12.34
C SER A 167 -10.81 -8.19 -12.19
N VAL A 168 -11.22 -7.66 -13.33
CA VAL A 168 -12.03 -6.43 -13.41
C VAL A 168 -13.51 -6.71 -13.08
N ASP A 169 -13.94 -7.93 -13.27
CA ASP A 169 -15.34 -8.35 -13.15
C ASP A 169 -15.64 -9.01 -11.80
N GLU A 170 -14.61 -9.49 -11.11
CA GLU A 170 -14.75 -10.08 -9.77
C GLU A 170 -14.78 -9.00 -8.69
N PRO A 171 -15.87 -8.89 -7.89
CA PRO A 171 -15.98 -7.89 -6.84
C PRO A 171 -15.08 -8.16 -5.63
N TYR A 172 -14.71 -9.42 -5.40
CA TYR A 172 -13.89 -9.86 -4.27
C TYR A 172 -12.60 -10.54 -4.73
N PRO A 173 -11.50 -10.44 -3.96
CA PRO A 173 -11.30 -9.65 -2.74
C PRO A 173 -11.39 -8.13 -2.97
N VAL A 174 -11.79 -7.39 -1.90
CA VAL A 174 -11.77 -5.93 -1.91
C VAL A 174 -10.49 -5.41 -1.26
N ILE A 175 -10.14 -5.92 -0.08
CA ILE A 175 -8.94 -5.53 0.64
C ILE A 175 -7.95 -6.69 0.64
N VAL A 176 -6.74 -6.44 0.17
CA VAL A 176 -5.63 -7.39 0.20
C VAL A 176 -4.53 -6.87 1.11
N THR A 177 -4.15 -7.67 2.13
CA THR A 177 -2.97 -7.42 2.96
C THR A 177 -1.78 -8.26 2.47
N THR A 178 -0.60 -7.66 2.36
CA THR A 178 0.61 -8.32 1.85
C THR A 178 1.86 -7.74 2.48
N SER A 179 2.90 -8.55 2.62
CA SER A 179 4.25 -8.11 3.02
C SER A 179 5.19 -7.96 1.84
N GLU A 180 4.85 -8.58 0.72
CA GLU A 180 5.66 -8.58 -0.50
C GLU A 180 5.04 -7.66 -1.55
N LEU A 181 5.86 -7.31 -2.53
CA LEU A 181 5.38 -6.63 -3.75
C LEU A 181 4.58 -7.66 -4.58
N LEU A 182 3.39 -8.06 -4.11
CA LEU A 182 2.49 -9.00 -4.79
C LEU A 182 3.11 -9.47 -6.12
N SER A 183 3.86 -10.54 -6.12
CA SER A 183 4.80 -11.06 -7.14
C SER A 183 4.96 -10.20 -8.41
N THR A 184 6.15 -9.98 -8.88
CA THR A 184 6.44 -9.19 -10.09
C THR A 184 5.41 -9.49 -11.19
N GLY A 185 4.66 -8.46 -11.63
CA GLY A 185 3.68 -8.61 -12.72
C GLY A 185 2.20 -8.51 -12.35
N VAL A 186 1.83 -8.38 -11.08
CA VAL A 186 0.41 -8.16 -10.69
C VAL A 186 -0.06 -6.79 -11.16
N ASP A 187 -0.93 -6.76 -12.14
CA ASP A 187 -1.56 -5.54 -12.68
C ASP A 187 -3.03 -5.46 -12.24
N CYS A 188 -3.29 -4.89 -11.07
CA CYS A 188 -4.65 -4.68 -10.60
C CYS A 188 -5.21 -3.35 -11.13
N LYS A 189 -5.82 -3.40 -12.31
CA LYS A 189 -6.35 -2.20 -13.01
C LYS A 189 -7.41 -1.45 -12.21
N THR A 190 -8.12 -2.12 -11.32
CA THR A 190 -9.21 -1.56 -10.50
C THR A 190 -8.78 -1.16 -9.09
N CYS A 191 -7.50 -1.32 -8.72
CA CYS A 191 -6.98 -0.88 -7.43
C CYS A 191 -7.11 0.64 -7.29
N GLY A 192 -7.94 1.10 -6.35
CA GLY A 192 -8.23 2.51 -6.10
C GLY A 192 -7.57 3.07 -4.84
N LEU A 193 -7.08 2.21 -3.94
CA LEU A 193 -6.39 2.61 -2.72
C LEU A 193 -5.13 1.77 -2.52
N ILE A 194 -4.01 2.43 -2.28
CA ILE A 194 -2.76 1.83 -1.81
C ILE A 194 -2.48 2.35 -0.41
N VAL A 195 -2.22 1.43 0.51
CA VAL A 195 -1.83 1.74 1.89
C VAL A 195 -0.38 1.32 2.11
N ILE A 196 0.46 2.25 2.56
CA ILE A 196 1.87 2.01 2.83
C ILE A 196 2.07 1.98 4.33
N ASP A 197 2.12 0.79 4.92
CA ASP A 197 2.42 0.56 6.33
C ASP A 197 3.72 -0.26 6.52
N LYS A 198 4.62 -0.19 5.56
CA LYS A 198 5.98 -0.72 5.63
C LYS A 198 7.01 0.35 5.29
N GLU A 199 8.21 0.18 5.79
CA GLU A 199 9.32 1.03 5.35
C GLU A 199 9.72 0.67 3.92
N ILE A 200 9.86 1.70 3.10
CA ILE A 200 10.31 1.57 1.73
C ILE A 200 11.82 1.86 1.68
N GLY A 201 12.57 0.90 1.14
CA GLY A 201 14.04 0.96 1.10
C GLY A 201 14.60 1.73 -0.10
N SER A 202 13.89 1.76 -1.22
CA SER A 202 14.40 2.33 -2.46
C SER A 202 13.31 3.01 -3.29
N MET A 203 13.75 3.95 -4.16
CA MET A 203 12.88 4.58 -5.17
C MET A 203 12.27 3.53 -6.12
N THR A 204 13.01 2.50 -6.46
CA THR A 204 12.53 1.40 -7.30
C THR A 204 11.35 0.67 -6.66
N GLU A 205 11.46 0.33 -5.37
CA GLU A 205 10.37 -0.28 -4.61
C GLU A 205 9.15 0.64 -4.53
N PHE A 206 9.36 1.92 -4.26
CA PHE A 206 8.30 2.92 -4.21
C PHE A 206 7.55 3.01 -5.55
N LYS A 207 8.27 3.14 -6.66
CA LYS A 207 7.69 3.16 -8.01
C LYS A 207 6.91 1.89 -8.34
N GLN A 208 7.39 0.73 -7.91
CA GLN A 208 6.69 -0.55 -8.09
C GLN A 208 5.38 -0.61 -7.29
N ILE A 209 5.36 -0.11 -6.07
CA ILE A 209 4.15 -0.05 -5.22
C ILE A 209 3.10 0.85 -5.88
N ILE A 210 3.45 2.09 -6.22
CA ILE A 210 2.51 3.05 -6.81
C ILE A 210 2.03 2.58 -8.17
N GLY A 211 2.91 2.02 -8.99
CA GLY A 211 2.58 1.48 -10.31
C GLY A 211 1.47 0.43 -10.31
N ARG A 212 1.20 -0.24 -9.15
CA ARG A 212 0.08 -1.20 -9.02
C ARG A 212 -1.28 -0.54 -9.14
N GLY A 213 -1.40 0.73 -8.78
CA GLY A 213 -2.67 1.46 -8.76
C GLY A 213 -2.82 2.55 -9.82
N THR A 214 -1.80 2.83 -10.65
CA THR A 214 -1.83 3.97 -11.56
C THR A 214 -2.61 3.73 -12.86
N ARG A 215 -3.22 2.57 -13.07
CA ARG A 215 -4.06 2.32 -14.25
C ARG A 215 -5.38 3.07 -14.17
N LEU A 216 -5.75 3.76 -15.25
CA LEU A 216 -7.09 4.36 -15.38
C LEU A 216 -8.12 3.28 -15.77
N ARG A 217 -9.31 3.36 -15.16
CA ARG A 217 -10.48 2.53 -15.50
C ARG A 217 -11.75 3.38 -15.33
N LYS A 218 -11.89 4.35 -16.22
CA LYS A 218 -13.02 5.28 -16.25
C LYS A 218 -14.37 4.56 -16.39
N ASP A 219 -14.38 3.46 -17.12
CA ASP A 219 -15.53 2.55 -17.31
C ASP A 219 -15.98 1.86 -16.01
N LYS A 220 -15.11 1.75 -15.01
CA LYS A 220 -15.39 1.20 -13.67
C LYS A 220 -15.38 2.29 -12.59
N GLY A 221 -15.44 3.57 -12.97
CA GLY A 221 -15.46 4.70 -12.03
C GLY A 221 -14.13 5.05 -11.39
N LYS A 222 -13.01 4.46 -11.83
CA LYS A 222 -11.69 4.76 -11.30
C LYS A 222 -11.02 5.86 -12.12
N TRP A 223 -10.97 7.06 -11.54
CA TRP A 223 -10.39 8.27 -12.15
C TRP A 223 -9.03 8.64 -11.56
N HIS A 224 -8.75 8.24 -10.32
CA HIS A 224 -7.53 8.52 -9.59
C HIS A 224 -7.19 7.36 -8.67
N LEU A 225 -6.00 7.42 -8.09
CA LEU A 225 -5.51 6.51 -7.06
C LEU A 225 -5.40 7.27 -5.76
N GLU A 226 -5.90 6.70 -4.66
CA GLU A 226 -5.64 7.19 -3.31
C GLU A 226 -4.43 6.44 -2.72
N ILE A 227 -3.55 7.18 -2.04
CA ILE A 227 -2.41 6.64 -1.30
C ILE A 227 -2.55 7.06 0.15
N LEU A 228 -2.62 6.10 1.07
CA LEU A 228 -2.59 6.33 2.50
C LEU A 228 -1.22 5.91 3.03
N ASP A 229 -0.42 6.88 3.45
CA ASP A 229 0.99 6.69 3.78
C ASP A 229 1.24 6.90 5.28
N PHE A 230 1.54 5.81 5.99
CA PHE A 230 1.87 5.81 7.42
C PHE A 230 3.39 5.84 7.71
N ARG A 231 4.22 5.85 6.67
CA ARG A 231 5.68 5.73 6.79
C ARG A 231 6.45 6.88 6.14
N ASN A 232 5.73 7.91 5.69
CA ASN A 232 6.31 9.07 5.01
C ASN A 232 7.13 8.70 3.75
N ALA A 233 6.78 7.59 3.12
CA ALA A 233 7.47 7.09 1.94
C ALA A 233 7.29 8.06 0.76
N THR A 234 6.10 8.64 0.62
CA THR A 234 5.77 9.59 -0.45
C THR A 234 6.60 10.88 -0.39
N ALA A 235 6.90 11.40 0.82
CA ALA A 235 7.79 12.55 0.97
C ALA A 235 9.27 12.17 0.77
N LYS A 236 9.68 10.99 1.26
CA LYS A 236 11.05 10.48 1.14
C LYS A 236 11.46 10.25 -0.31
N PHE A 237 10.53 9.75 -1.14
CA PHE A 237 10.79 9.39 -2.54
C PHE A 237 10.14 10.35 -3.55
N LYS A 238 9.91 11.59 -3.13
CA LYS A 238 9.40 12.62 -4.02
C LYS A 238 10.40 12.90 -5.15
N ASP A 239 9.96 12.71 -6.40
CA ASP A 239 10.75 12.95 -7.59
C ASP A 239 9.91 13.76 -8.60
N PRO A 240 10.12 15.09 -8.71
CA PRO A 240 9.34 15.95 -9.62
C PRO A 240 9.39 15.51 -11.08
N SER A 241 10.49 14.88 -11.50
CA SER A 241 10.63 14.36 -12.88
C SER A 241 9.78 13.11 -13.12
N PHE A 242 9.44 12.39 -12.07
CA PHE A 242 8.63 11.19 -12.11
C PHE A 242 7.16 11.48 -11.75
N ASP A 243 6.94 12.24 -10.68
CA ASP A 243 5.62 12.45 -10.05
C ASP A 243 4.90 13.70 -10.58
N GLY A 244 5.65 14.68 -11.08
CA GLY A 244 5.15 16.03 -11.32
C GLY A 244 5.08 16.86 -10.04
N ASP A 245 4.50 18.06 -10.14
CA ASP A 245 4.21 18.87 -8.97
C ASP A 245 3.10 18.20 -8.15
N PRO A 246 3.31 17.99 -6.83
CA PRO A 246 2.31 17.33 -6.01
C PRO A 246 1.05 18.19 -5.89
N GLU A 247 -0.12 17.59 -6.06
CA GLU A 247 -1.34 18.20 -5.55
C GLU A 247 -1.22 18.40 -4.02
N PRO A 248 -1.77 19.50 -3.47
CA PRO A 248 -1.56 19.84 -2.07
C PRO A 248 -2.02 18.69 -1.15
N VAL A 249 -1.11 18.24 -0.32
CA VAL A 249 -1.33 17.18 0.69
C VAL A 249 -2.24 17.75 1.78
N SER A 250 -3.39 17.15 2.03
CA SER A 250 -4.16 17.46 3.23
C SER A 250 -3.54 16.72 4.42
N TYR A 251 -2.95 17.48 5.34
CA TYR A 251 -2.51 16.93 6.63
C TYR A 251 -3.73 16.89 7.55
N THR A 252 -4.17 15.71 7.94
CA THR A 252 -5.08 15.55 9.07
C THR A 252 -4.24 15.41 10.34
N HIS A 253 -4.34 16.39 11.20
CA HIS A 253 -3.74 16.36 12.54
C HIS A 253 -4.57 15.50 13.48
#